data_d5291c8ce935c803605bbef0124c6b00
#
_entry.id   d5291c8ce935c803605bbef0124c6b00
#
_cell.length_a   1.000
_cell.length_b   1.000
_cell.length_c   1.000
_cell.angle_alpha   90.00
_cell.angle_beta   90.00
_cell.angle_gamma   90.00
#
_symmetry.space_group_name_H-M   'P 1'
#
loop_
_entity.id
_entity.type
_entity.pdbx_description
1 polymer ?
#
loop_
_entity_poly.entity_id
_entity_poly.type
_entity_poly.pdbx_seq_one_letter_code
_entity_poly.pdbx_strand_id
1 'polypeptide(L)'
;MDDLHEHAREQFFDAIRAMAISTFDIQSRLVDAYVSIRDVKLDEFNDDAELKLKLARILDLLAVDTSDVDEEVVESTHRMTDIEAAKIAHLICDFYYELG
;
A
#
# COMPACT_ATOMS: atom_id res chain seq x y z
N MET A 1 1.24 -13.22 23.80
CA MET A 1 0.34 -12.21 23.32
C MET A 1 0.36 -12.14 21.80
N ASP A 2 -0.78 -12.26 21.21
CA ASP A 2 -0.85 -12.21 19.76
C ASP A 2 -0.79 -10.80 19.26
N ASP A 3 0.01 -10.61 18.26
CA ASP A 3 0.03 -9.35 17.57
C ASP A 3 -1.03 -9.37 16.50
N LEU A 4 -2.15 -8.74 16.77
CA LEU A 4 -3.15 -8.54 15.75
C LEU A 4 -2.50 -7.82 14.58
N HIS A 5 -2.76 -8.34 13.39
CA HIS A 5 -2.28 -7.72 12.17
C HIS A 5 -0.75 -7.71 12.05
N GLU A 6 -0.08 -8.68 12.67
CA GLU A 6 1.38 -8.78 12.58
C GLU A 6 1.86 -8.87 11.14
N HIS A 7 1.22 -9.70 10.34
CA HIS A 7 1.56 -9.85 8.92
C HIS A 7 1.44 -8.52 8.19
N ALA A 8 0.33 -7.82 8.40
CA ALA A 8 0.11 -6.53 7.75
C ALA A 8 1.15 -5.51 8.19
N ARG A 9 1.48 -5.48 9.48
CA ARG A 9 2.50 -4.55 9.98
C ARG A 9 3.85 -4.81 9.34
N GLU A 10 4.24 -6.06 9.22
CA GLU A 10 5.51 -6.41 8.58
C GLU A 10 5.54 -5.99 7.12
N GLN A 11 4.48 -6.25 6.40
CA GLN A 11 4.41 -5.90 4.99
C GLN A 11 4.40 -4.39 4.77
N PHE A 12 3.65 -3.66 5.60
CA PHE A 12 3.63 -2.20 5.49
C PHE A 12 4.95 -1.57 5.95
N PHE A 13 5.60 -2.16 6.93
CA PHE A 13 6.93 -1.70 7.31
C PHE A 13 7.91 -1.85 6.14
N ASP A 14 7.88 -2.99 5.47
CA ASP A 14 8.73 -3.24 4.31
C ASP A 14 8.40 -2.26 3.18
N ALA A 15 7.12 -1.97 2.98
CA ALA A 15 6.69 -1.01 1.97
C ALA A 15 7.26 0.39 2.25
N ILE A 16 7.14 0.84 3.49
CA ILE A 16 7.66 2.15 3.89
C ILE A 16 9.18 2.18 3.76
N ARG A 17 9.82 1.11 4.18
CA ARG A 17 11.27 1.02 4.06
C ARG A 17 11.71 1.09 2.60
N ALA A 18 11.02 0.38 1.71
CA ALA A 18 11.33 0.42 0.29
C ALA A 18 11.22 1.84 -0.26
N MET A 19 10.17 2.57 0.14
CA MET A 19 10.01 3.95 -0.28
C MET A 19 11.11 4.86 0.26
N ALA A 20 11.53 4.61 1.49
CA ALA A 20 12.50 5.48 2.17
C ALA A 20 13.92 5.33 1.62
N ILE A 21 14.30 4.11 1.25
CA ILE A 21 15.69 3.84 0.81
C ILE A 21 15.88 3.92 -0.70
N SER A 22 14.79 4.02 -1.46
CA SER A 22 14.88 4.10 -2.92
C SER A 22 15.41 5.47 -3.35
N THR A 23 16.23 5.47 -4.40
CA THR A 23 16.72 6.71 -4.99
C THR A 23 15.94 7.08 -6.26
N PHE A 24 14.92 6.31 -6.60
CA PHE A 24 14.09 6.56 -7.76
C PHE A 24 13.01 7.59 -7.46
N ASP A 25 12.22 7.93 -8.48
CA ASP A 25 11.11 8.86 -8.31
C ASP A 25 10.01 8.25 -7.42
N ILE A 26 9.06 9.09 -7.01
CA ILE A 26 8.04 8.64 -6.07
C ILE A 26 7.12 7.59 -6.69
N GLN A 27 6.89 7.64 -8.00
CA GLN A 27 6.08 6.64 -8.67
C GLN A 27 6.73 5.26 -8.58
N SER A 28 8.03 5.18 -8.83
CA SER A 28 8.76 3.91 -8.72
C SER A 28 8.79 3.42 -7.28
N ARG A 29 8.91 4.33 -6.32
CA ARG A 29 8.87 3.97 -4.90
C ARG A 29 7.53 3.35 -4.52
N LEU A 30 6.44 3.88 -5.07
CA LEU A 30 5.11 3.30 -4.81
C LEU A 30 4.97 1.91 -5.41
N VAL A 31 5.53 1.67 -6.59
CA VAL A 31 5.51 0.33 -7.18
C VAL A 31 6.25 -0.64 -6.26
N ASP A 32 7.40 -0.24 -5.75
CA ASP A 32 8.16 -1.08 -4.83
C ASP A 32 7.38 -1.36 -3.55
N ALA A 33 6.68 -0.34 -3.04
CA ALA A 33 5.83 -0.51 -1.86
C ALA A 33 4.68 -1.47 -2.13
N TYR A 34 4.08 -1.38 -3.30
CA TYR A 34 2.97 -2.26 -3.67
C TYR A 34 3.38 -3.74 -3.63
N VAL A 35 4.60 -4.05 -4.01
CA VAL A 35 5.08 -5.44 -4.00
C VAL A 35 4.94 -6.07 -2.60
N SER A 36 5.15 -5.28 -1.56
CA SER A 36 4.95 -5.75 -0.19
C SER A 36 3.47 -5.72 0.22
N ILE A 37 2.78 -4.64 -0.14
CA ILE A 37 1.39 -4.43 0.29
C ILE A 37 0.45 -5.46 -0.32
N ARG A 38 0.69 -5.91 -1.54
CA ARG A 38 -0.20 -6.84 -2.23
C ARG A 38 -0.37 -8.17 -1.52
N ASP A 39 0.57 -8.51 -0.64
CA ASP A 39 0.47 -9.75 0.15
C ASP A 39 -0.49 -9.61 1.33
N VAL A 40 -0.90 -8.39 1.66
CA VAL A 40 -1.86 -8.16 2.73
C VAL A 40 -3.26 -8.30 2.16
N LYS A 41 -4.05 -9.16 2.75
CA LYS A 41 -5.41 -9.45 2.26
C LYS A 41 -6.45 -8.69 3.08
N LEU A 42 -7.54 -8.30 2.42
CA LEU A 42 -8.62 -7.58 3.10
C LEU A 42 -9.23 -8.40 4.23
N ASP A 43 -9.28 -9.71 4.09
CA ASP A 43 -9.88 -10.57 5.11
C ASP A 43 -9.03 -10.67 6.38
N GLU A 44 -7.80 -10.16 6.36
CA GLU A 44 -7.02 -10.04 7.59
C GLU A 44 -7.62 -9.03 8.56
N PHE A 45 -8.53 -8.17 8.07
CA PHE A 45 -9.16 -7.12 8.87
C PHE A 45 -10.66 -7.31 9.02
N ASN A 46 -11.14 -8.57 8.96
CA ASN A 46 -12.58 -8.81 9.09
C ASN A 46 -13.15 -8.39 10.45
N ASP A 47 -12.30 -8.28 11.46
CA ASP A 47 -12.69 -7.82 12.79
C ASP A 47 -12.51 -6.31 12.98
N ASP A 48 -12.04 -5.60 11.95
CA ASP A 48 -11.85 -4.15 12.02
C ASP A 48 -12.25 -3.52 10.68
N ALA A 49 -13.50 -3.15 10.59
CA ALA A 49 -14.06 -2.62 9.36
C ALA A 49 -13.39 -1.32 8.91
N GLU A 50 -12.93 -0.51 9.85
CA GLU A 50 -12.29 0.75 9.52
C GLU A 50 -10.95 0.54 8.84
N LEU A 51 -10.12 -0.34 9.38
CA LEU A 51 -8.85 -0.69 8.76
C LEU A 51 -9.06 -1.36 7.40
N LYS A 52 -10.06 -2.22 7.31
CA LYS A 52 -10.38 -2.88 6.05
C LYS A 52 -10.72 -1.87 4.96
N LEU A 53 -11.52 -0.87 5.29
CA LEU A 53 -11.88 0.18 4.33
C LEU A 53 -10.67 0.99 3.91
N LYS A 54 -9.78 1.30 4.84
CA LYS A 54 -8.57 2.07 4.52
C LYS A 54 -7.64 1.30 3.60
N LEU A 55 -7.47 0.02 3.83
CA LEU A 55 -6.67 -0.81 2.94
C LEU A 55 -7.30 -0.88 1.55
N ALA A 56 -8.61 -1.10 1.48
CA ALA A 56 -9.32 -1.14 0.21
C ALA A 56 -9.13 0.15 -0.57
N ARG A 57 -9.16 1.29 0.12
CA ARG A 57 -8.97 2.59 -0.53
C ARG A 57 -7.56 2.72 -1.11
N ILE A 58 -6.54 2.29 -0.38
CA ILE A 58 -5.18 2.33 -0.88
C ILE A 58 -5.06 1.49 -2.16
N LEU A 59 -5.60 0.28 -2.13
CA LEU A 59 -5.54 -0.61 -3.29
C LEU A 59 -6.30 -0.03 -4.48
N ASP A 60 -7.46 0.59 -4.23
CA ASP A 60 -8.25 1.21 -5.29
C ASP A 60 -7.53 2.39 -5.94
N LEU A 61 -6.80 3.16 -5.15
CA LEU A 61 -6.05 4.30 -5.68
C LEU A 61 -4.86 3.85 -6.51
N LEU A 62 -4.31 2.69 -6.21
CA LEU A 62 -3.18 2.14 -6.96
C LEU A 62 -3.62 1.44 -8.23
N ALA A 63 -4.79 0.82 -8.24
CA ALA A 63 -5.27 0.04 -9.39
C ALA A 63 -6.57 0.63 -9.91
N VAL A 64 -6.67 0.78 -11.23
CA VAL A 64 -7.87 1.35 -11.85
C VAL A 64 -8.83 0.27 -12.29
N ASP A 65 -8.32 -0.81 -12.88
CA ASP A 65 -9.14 -1.91 -13.35
C ASP A 65 -8.32 -3.19 -13.25
N THR A 66 -8.98 -4.33 -13.06
CA THR A 66 -8.32 -5.43 -12.41
C THR A 66 -8.25 -6.75 -13.16
N SER A 67 -8.20 -6.76 -14.45
CA SER A 67 -8.01 -8.02 -15.14
C SER A 67 -6.60 -8.57 -14.91
N ASP A 68 -5.62 -7.69 -14.81
CA ASP A 68 -4.25 -8.04 -14.41
C ASP A 68 -3.77 -7.00 -13.42
N VAL A 69 -3.98 -7.27 -12.14
CA VAL A 69 -3.81 -6.28 -11.08
C VAL A 69 -2.38 -5.74 -11.01
N ASP A 70 -1.39 -6.63 -11.07
CA ASP A 70 0.00 -6.19 -10.92
C ASP A 70 0.43 -5.26 -12.04
N GLU A 71 0.08 -5.61 -13.28
CA GLU A 71 0.43 -4.81 -14.43
C GLU A 71 -0.30 -3.47 -14.41
N GLU A 72 -1.59 -3.49 -14.05
CA GLU A 72 -2.39 -2.26 -13.94
C GLU A 72 -1.82 -1.31 -12.89
N VAL A 73 -1.39 -1.84 -11.75
CA VAL A 73 -0.81 -1.01 -10.71
C VAL A 73 0.47 -0.35 -11.20
N VAL A 74 1.34 -1.08 -11.86
CA VAL A 74 2.59 -0.52 -12.36
C VAL A 74 2.31 0.60 -13.36
N GLU A 75 1.44 0.35 -14.34
CA GLU A 75 1.12 1.36 -15.34
C GLU A 75 0.41 2.57 -14.75
N SER A 76 -0.58 2.32 -13.91
CA SER A 76 -1.35 3.38 -13.26
C SER A 76 -0.44 4.25 -12.41
N THR A 77 0.45 3.64 -11.65
CA THR A 77 1.35 4.36 -10.76
C THR A 77 2.32 5.24 -11.54
N HIS A 78 2.87 4.73 -12.62
CA HIS A 78 3.81 5.52 -13.44
C HIS A 78 3.14 6.72 -14.12
N ARG A 79 1.81 6.68 -14.30
CA ARG A 79 1.07 7.80 -14.88
C ARG A 79 0.65 8.86 -13.86
N MET A 80 0.82 8.59 -12.57
CA MET A 80 0.46 9.53 -11.54
C MET A 80 1.36 10.75 -11.55
N THR A 81 0.78 11.90 -11.16
CA THR A 81 1.60 13.07 -10.84
C THR A 81 2.29 12.83 -9.51
N ASP A 82 3.32 13.64 -9.23
CA ASP A 82 4.03 13.55 -7.95
C ASP A 82 3.09 13.81 -6.78
N ILE A 83 2.13 14.73 -6.96
CA ILE A 83 1.17 15.06 -5.91
C ILE A 83 0.26 13.88 -5.61
N GLU A 84 -0.25 13.23 -6.67
CA GLU A 84 -1.10 12.05 -6.50
C GLU A 84 -0.36 10.91 -5.80
N ALA A 85 0.88 10.67 -6.26
CA ALA A 85 1.69 9.62 -5.67
C ALA A 85 2.02 9.91 -4.21
N ALA A 86 2.30 11.17 -3.89
CA ALA A 86 2.59 11.56 -2.51
C ALA A 86 1.40 11.34 -1.59
N LYS A 87 0.18 11.59 -2.08
CA LYS A 87 -1.02 11.35 -1.30
C LYS A 87 -1.18 9.88 -0.94
N ILE A 88 -0.91 8.99 -1.89
CA ILE A 88 -1.00 7.56 -1.64
C ILE A 88 0.08 7.12 -0.66
N ALA A 89 1.32 7.62 -0.83
CA ALA A 89 2.39 7.33 0.11
C ALA A 89 2.03 7.77 1.52
N HIS A 90 1.38 8.92 1.66
CA HIS A 90 0.91 9.41 2.95
C HIS A 90 -0.12 8.44 3.57
N LEU A 91 -1.06 7.95 2.76
CA LEU A 91 -2.07 7.00 3.23
C LEU A 91 -1.42 5.69 3.69
N ILE A 92 -0.39 5.24 3.00
CA ILE A 92 0.34 4.03 3.38
C ILE A 92 1.00 4.23 4.75
N CYS A 93 1.65 5.37 4.96
CA CYS A 93 2.29 5.68 6.23
C CYS A 93 1.27 5.78 7.36
N ASP A 94 0.14 6.45 7.11
CA ASP A 94 -0.94 6.58 8.09
C ASP A 94 -1.52 5.23 8.46
N PHE A 95 -1.72 4.37 7.47
CA PHE A 95 -2.23 3.03 7.70
C PHE A 95 -1.29 2.24 8.61
N TYR A 96 0.00 2.29 8.31
CA TYR A 96 1.00 1.61 9.14
C TYR A 96 0.95 2.11 10.58
N TYR A 97 0.85 3.42 10.74
CA TYR A 97 0.79 4.03 12.07
C TYR A 97 -0.41 3.50 12.87
N GLU A 98 -1.54 3.34 12.20
CA GLU A 98 -2.75 2.85 12.86
C GLU A 98 -2.69 1.37 13.21
N LEU A 99 -1.87 0.61 12.53
CA LEU A 99 -1.68 -0.81 12.84
C LEU A 99 -0.91 -1.01 14.14
N GLY A 100 -0.09 -0.07 14.47
CA GLY A 100 0.80 -0.19 15.58
C GLY A 100 0.31 0.27 16.85
#